data_036c8cb15cab9e65dc71842f8f47856f
#
_entry.id   036c8cb15cab9e65dc71842f8f47856f
#
_cell.length_a   1.000
_cell.length_b   1.000
_cell.length_c   1.000
_cell.angle_alpha   90.00
_cell.angle_beta   90.00
_cell.angle_gamma   90.00
#
_symmetry.space_group_name_H-M   'P 1'
#
loop_
_entity.id
_entity.type
_entity.pdbx_description
1 polymer ?
#
loop_
_entity_poly.entity_id
_entity_poly.type
_entity_poly.pdbx_seq_one_letter_code
_entity_poly.pdbx_strand_id
1 'polypeptide(L)' 'MSHEGYHEPIGEITDATRDMHRAITSLMEELEAVDWYNQRVDACKDDELRAILIHNRDEEKEHAAMVL' A
#
# COMPACT_ATOMS: atom_id res chain seq x y z
N MET A 1 -14.07 -10.09 13.58
CA MET A 1 -14.30 -9.53 13.18
C MET A 1 -14.01 -8.72 12.48
N SER A 2 -14.01 -8.88 12.13
CA SER A 2 -13.62 -7.83 11.62
C SER A 2 -14.58 -7.15 10.78
N HIS A 3 -14.71 -5.94 10.93
CA HIS A 3 -15.49 -5.10 10.09
C HIS A 3 -14.58 -4.41 9.12
N GLU A 4 -13.43 -4.96 8.90
CA GLU A 4 -12.45 -4.50 7.92
C GLU A 4 -12.13 -3.02 8.04
N GLY A 5 -11.98 -2.54 9.25
CA GLY A 5 -11.62 -1.16 9.50
C GLY A 5 -12.78 -0.18 9.54
N TYR A 6 -14.01 -0.65 9.45
CA TYR A 6 -15.16 0.24 9.61
C TYR A 6 -15.38 0.55 11.09
N HIS A 7 -15.70 1.80 11.39
CA HIS A 7 -15.92 2.27 12.75
C HIS A 7 -17.37 2.67 13.01
N GLU A 8 -18.23 2.48 12.01
CA GLU A 8 -19.66 2.74 12.12
C GLU A 8 -20.42 1.56 11.56
N PRO A 9 -21.71 1.37 11.92
CA PRO A 9 -22.50 0.28 11.36
C PRO A 9 -22.49 0.34 9.85
N ILE A 10 -22.18 -0.79 9.22
CA ILE A 10 -21.98 -0.82 7.77
C ILE A 10 -23.23 -0.40 6.99
N GLY A 11 -24.41 -0.67 7.54
CA GLY A 11 -25.66 -0.27 6.90
C GLY A 11 -25.89 1.22 6.86
N GLU A 12 -25.14 1.99 7.66
CA GLU A 12 -25.24 3.44 7.69
C GLU A 12 -24.17 4.15 6.88
N ILE A 13 -23.30 3.37 6.23
CA ILE A 13 -22.21 3.90 5.42
C ILE A 13 -22.63 3.83 3.95
N THR A 14 -22.51 4.94 3.25
CA THR A 14 -22.87 5.00 1.83
C THR A 14 -21.89 4.22 0.97
N ASP A 15 -22.32 3.87 -0.24
CA ASP A 15 -21.43 3.19 -1.18
C ASP A 15 -20.22 4.06 -1.51
N ALA A 16 -20.39 5.35 -1.65
CA ALA A 16 -19.28 6.26 -1.93
C ALA A 16 -18.24 6.23 -0.82
N THR A 17 -18.68 6.19 0.45
CA THR A 17 -17.76 6.12 1.58
C THR A 17 -17.04 4.77 1.62
N ARG A 18 -17.74 3.69 1.28
CA ARG A 18 -17.11 2.37 1.22
C ARG A 18 -16.06 2.32 0.12
N ASP A 19 -16.33 2.94 -1.03
CA ASP A 19 -15.36 2.98 -2.12
C ASP A 19 -14.15 3.81 -1.73
N MET A 20 -14.35 4.91 -1.04
CA MET A 20 -13.25 5.72 -0.52
C MET A 20 -12.41 4.92 0.47
N HIS A 21 -13.06 4.13 1.32
CA HIS A 21 -12.36 3.25 2.26
C HIS A 21 -11.48 2.24 1.51
N ARG A 22 -12.01 1.64 0.43
CA ARG A 22 -11.23 0.70 -0.38
C ARG A 22 -10.01 1.39 -1.00
N ALA A 23 -10.19 2.60 -1.50
CA ALA A 23 -9.09 3.36 -2.09
C ALA A 23 -8.02 3.66 -1.04
N ILE A 24 -8.43 4.09 0.15
CA ILE A 24 -7.50 4.39 1.24
C ILE A 24 -6.76 3.13 1.68
N THR A 25 -7.48 2.01 1.81
CA THR A 25 -6.85 0.74 2.18
C THR A 25 -5.81 0.33 1.14
N SER A 26 -6.13 0.48 -0.15
CA SER A 26 -5.19 0.18 -1.23
C SER A 26 -3.96 1.06 -1.15
N LEU A 27 -4.15 2.35 -0.87
CA LEU A 27 -3.03 3.28 -0.72
C LEU A 27 -2.15 2.87 0.46
N MET A 28 -2.75 2.49 1.57
CA MET A 28 -2.00 2.05 2.74
C MET A 28 -1.16 0.81 2.44
N GLU A 29 -1.72 -0.13 1.68
CA GLU A 29 -1.00 -1.34 1.27
C GLU A 29 0.18 -1.01 0.36
N GLU A 30 0.00 -0.07 -0.57
CA GLU A 30 1.07 0.33 -1.46
C GLU A 30 2.19 1.05 -0.70
N LEU A 31 1.83 1.90 0.27
CA LEU A 31 2.83 2.59 1.09
C LEU A 31 3.58 1.61 1.98
N GLU A 32 2.88 0.61 2.52
CA GLU A 32 3.51 -0.43 3.30
C GLU A 32 4.51 -1.22 2.45
N ALA A 33 4.14 -1.51 1.20
CA ALA A 33 5.03 -2.19 0.27
C ALA A 33 6.28 -1.36 -0.03
N VAL A 34 6.13 -0.04 -0.20
CA VAL A 34 7.27 0.87 -0.38
C VAL A 34 8.21 0.77 0.81
N ASP A 35 7.68 0.79 2.02
CA ASP A 35 8.47 0.71 3.25
C ASP A 35 9.25 -0.61 3.31
N TRP A 36 8.57 -1.71 3.03
CA TRP A 36 9.20 -3.03 3.08
C TRP A 36 10.30 -3.18 2.04
N TYR A 37 10.06 -2.74 0.81
CA TYR A 37 11.08 -2.77 -0.23
C TYR A 37 12.26 -1.88 0.12
N ASN A 38 11.98 -0.71 0.69
CA ASN A 38 13.04 0.20 1.09
C ASN A 38 13.94 -0.42 2.16
N GLN A 39 13.36 -1.14 3.11
CA GLN A 39 14.12 -1.86 4.13
C GLN A 39 14.98 -2.96 3.49
N ARG A 40 14.41 -3.69 2.53
CA ARG A 40 15.13 -4.74 1.83
C ARG A 40 16.29 -4.19 1.01
N VAL A 41 16.09 -3.05 0.37
CA VAL A 41 17.17 -2.38 -0.38
C VAL A 41 18.32 -2.05 0.55
N ASP A 42 18.01 -1.50 1.71
CA ASP A 42 19.02 -1.09 2.67
C ASP A 42 19.79 -2.28 3.24
N ALA A 43 19.13 -3.40 3.49
CA ALA A 43 19.72 -4.58 4.06
C ALA A 43 20.43 -5.47 3.03
N CYS A 44 20.13 -5.34 1.76
CA CYS A 44 20.64 -6.22 0.72
C CYS A 44 22.09 -5.92 0.40
N LYS A 45 22.91 -6.99 0.33
CA LYS A 45 24.34 -6.86 0.04
C LYS A 45 24.72 -7.32 -1.36
N ASP A 46 23.76 -7.85 -2.11
CA ASP A 46 23.97 -8.30 -3.47
C ASP A 46 23.53 -7.17 -4.41
N ASP A 47 24.46 -6.64 -5.20
CA ASP A 47 24.17 -5.49 -6.06
C ASP A 47 23.09 -5.76 -7.11
N GLU A 48 23.07 -6.96 -7.69
CA GLU A 48 22.07 -7.31 -8.68
C GLU A 48 20.67 -7.39 -8.07
N LEU A 49 20.55 -8.06 -6.94
CA LEU A 49 19.27 -8.17 -6.24
C LEU A 49 18.82 -6.80 -5.75
N ARG A 50 19.75 -6.00 -5.26
CA ARG A 50 19.45 -4.66 -4.79
C ARG A 50 18.86 -3.80 -5.91
N ALA A 51 19.39 -3.89 -7.12
CA ALA A 51 18.86 -3.16 -8.25
C ALA A 51 17.41 -3.55 -8.55
N ILE A 52 17.10 -4.84 -8.46
CA ILE A 52 15.74 -5.35 -8.67
C ILE A 52 14.81 -4.81 -7.58
N LEU A 53 15.26 -4.81 -6.34
CA LEU A 53 14.46 -4.31 -5.21
C LEU A 53 14.20 -2.82 -5.33
N ILE A 54 15.18 -2.05 -5.80
CA ILE A 54 15.01 -0.61 -6.05
C ILE A 54 13.94 -0.38 -7.11
N HIS A 55 13.99 -1.15 -8.20
CA HIS A 55 13.01 -1.07 -9.26
C HIS A 55 11.60 -1.34 -8.72
N ASN A 56 11.44 -2.42 -7.95
CA ASN A 56 10.15 -2.78 -7.37
C ASN A 56 9.64 -1.70 -6.40
N ARG A 57 10.53 -1.15 -5.57
CA ARG A 57 10.17 -0.07 -4.67
C ARG A 57 9.64 1.13 -5.44
N ASP A 58 10.32 1.50 -6.51
CA ASP A 58 9.93 2.67 -7.29
C ASP A 58 8.61 2.45 -8.02
N GLU A 59 8.33 1.22 -8.47
CA GLU A 59 7.04 0.87 -9.03
C GLU A 59 5.92 0.99 -7.99
N GLU A 60 6.17 0.57 -6.77
CA GLU A 60 5.17 0.71 -5.71
C GLU A 60 4.89 2.18 -5.39
N LYS A 61 5.88 3.06 -5.51
CA LYS A 61 5.64 4.49 -5.35
C LYS A 61 4.70 5.02 -6.43
N GLU A 62 4.85 4.55 -7.66
CA GLU A 62 3.95 4.94 -8.74
C GLU A 62 2.53 4.43 -8.47
N HIS A 63 2.39 3.19 -8.01
CA HIS A 63 1.08 2.62 -7.67
C HIS A 63 0.39 3.47 -6.59
N ALA A 64 1.12 3.86 -5.56
CA ALA A 64 0.57 4.70 -4.51
C ALA A 64 0.10 6.06 -5.07
N ALA A 65 0.89 6.65 -5.96
CA ALA A 65 0.54 7.93 -6.58
C ALA A 65 -0.73 7.82 -7.42
N MET A 66 -0.95 6.66 -8.04
CA MET A 66 -2.14 6.44 -8.86
C MET A 66 -3.42 6.38 -8.05
N VAL A 67 -3.34 5.98 -6.79
CA VAL A 67 -4.50 5.91 -5.91
C VAL A 67 -4.86 7.29 -5.36
N LEU A 68 -3.89 8.16 -5.23
CA LEU A 68 -4.13 9.52 -4.77
C LEU A 68 -4.86 10.34 -5.81
#